data_077a3ad31fd4b93c192430e6caa05f36
#
_entry.id   077a3ad31fd4b93c192430e6caa05f36
#
_cell.length_a   1.000
_cell.length_b   1.000
_cell.length_c   1.000
_cell.angle_alpha   90.00
_cell.angle_beta   90.00
_cell.angle_gamma   90.00
#
_symmetry.space_group_name_H-M   'P 1'
#
loop_
_entity.id
_entity.type
_entity.pdbx_description
1 polymer ?
#
loop_
_entity_poly.entity_id
_entity_poly.type
_entity_poly.pdbx_seq_one_letter_code
_entity_poly.pdbx_strand_id
1 'polypeptide(L)'
;VVTPAYDELRNLRELLPRVHGVLQSLPGVDAEVLVVLPGWASHAEREEIGVLGATPILRRPTDSFGDALRSGFAAVRLASDYIITLDADGSHDPRTMSSMIAAAPLADVVVASRYVAGGSTDNSLVLRLMSKSLNAVYGRVLGISCRDISTNYKLYRREDLQRVSLRCRDFDVVEEIMFRLKQARGPGFRVVEVPDHFRERVHGVTKRRLGPFVMSYVVTLLRLRWQFRRQPPRG
;
A
#
# COMPACT_ATOMS: atom_id res chain seq x y z
N VAL A 1 -6.42 4.12 -8.36
CA VAL A 1 -5.69 4.34 -7.09
C VAL A 1 -6.59 3.97 -5.93
N VAL A 2 -6.07 3.27 -4.92
CA VAL A 2 -6.80 2.89 -3.69
C VAL A 2 -6.12 3.58 -2.51
N THR A 3 -6.87 4.43 -1.81
CA THR A 3 -6.37 5.23 -0.69
C THR A 3 -7.19 4.91 0.57
N PRO A 4 -6.67 4.08 1.48
CA PRO A 4 -7.32 3.83 2.77
C PRO A 4 -7.21 5.08 3.65
N ALA A 5 -8.34 5.59 4.12
CA ALA A 5 -8.44 6.78 4.96
C ALA A 5 -9.15 6.47 6.28
N TYR A 6 -8.69 7.08 7.39
CA TYR A 6 -9.31 6.98 8.69
C TYR A 6 -9.21 8.34 9.39
N ASP A 7 -10.26 9.16 9.28
CA ASP A 7 -10.27 10.53 9.80
C ASP A 7 -9.17 11.41 9.15
N GLU A 8 -9.11 11.36 7.81
CA GLU A 8 -8.06 12.02 7.01
C GLU A 8 -8.65 13.05 6.02
N LEU A 9 -9.90 13.49 6.20
CA LEU A 9 -10.59 14.36 5.24
C LEU A 9 -9.79 15.63 4.93
N ARG A 10 -9.17 16.22 5.95
CA ARG A 10 -8.32 17.41 5.78
C ARG A 10 -7.11 17.14 4.87
N ASN A 11 -6.46 16.02 5.05
CA ASN A 11 -5.32 15.61 4.20
C ASN A 11 -5.79 15.28 2.77
N LEU A 12 -6.97 14.67 2.63
CA LEU A 12 -7.54 14.32 1.33
C LEU A 12 -7.88 15.54 0.47
N ARG A 13 -8.31 16.64 1.07
CA ARG A 13 -8.53 17.92 0.36
C ARG A 13 -7.27 18.41 -0.37
N GLU A 14 -6.11 18.17 0.19
CA GLU A 14 -4.82 18.55 -0.40
C GLU A 14 -4.24 17.46 -1.31
N LEU A 15 -4.45 16.20 -0.94
CA LEU A 15 -3.88 15.05 -1.65
C LEU A 15 -4.59 14.77 -2.98
N LEU A 16 -5.94 14.71 -2.98
CA LEU A 16 -6.71 14.29 -4.16
C LEU A 16 -6.48 15.17 -5.38
N PRO A 17 -6.47 16.51 -5.28
CA PRO A 17 -6.14 17.36 -6.43
C PRO A 17 -4.74 17.08 -7.01
N ARG A 18 -3.75 16.78 -6.16
CA ARG A 18 -2.39 16.43 -6.59
C ARG A 18 -2.36 15.06 -7.28
N VAL A 19 -3.09 14.08 -6.75
CA VAL A 19 -3.24 12.75 -7.37
C VAL A 19 -3.86 12.90 -8.77
N HIS A 20 -4.98 13.62 -8.87
CA HIS A 20 -5.64 13.86 -10.17
C HIS A 20 -4.74 14.59 -11.16
N GLY A 21 -4.03 15.63 -10.72
CA GLY A 21 -3.08 16.37 -11.57
C GLY A 21 -1.98 15.46 -12.15
N VAL A 22 -1.45 14.53 -11.36
CA VAL A 22 -0.47 13.55 -11.85
C VAL A 22 -1.12 12.58 -12.85
N LEU A 23 -2.26 11.98 -12.51
CA LEU A 23 -2.92 10.99 -13.37
C LEU A 23 -3.33 11.60 -14.72
N GLN A 24 -3.84 12.83 -14.72
CA GLN A 24 -4.21 13.56 -15.95
C GLN A 24 -3.00 13.92 -16.82
N SER A 25 -1.82 14.08 -16.24
CA SER A 25 -0.60 14.36 -16.97
C SER A 25 0.01 13.14 -17.68
N LEU A 26 -0.50 11.93 -17.40
CA LEU A 26 0.03 10.68 -17.95
C LEU A 26 -0.72 10.27 -19.23
N PRO A 27 -0.07 10.28 -20.41
CA PRO A 27 -0.73 9.94 -21.65
C PRO A 27 -1.19 8.48 -21.66
N GLY A 28 -2.43 8.25 -22.11
CA GLY A 28 -3.00 6.90 -22.26
C GLY A 28 -3.38 6.22 -20.94
N VAL A 29 -3.33 6.94 -19.81
CA VAL A 29 -3.77 6.41 -18.51
C VAL A 29 -5.21 6.80 -18.26
N ASP A 30 -6.11 5.80 -18.21
CA ASP A 30 -7.46 5.94 -17.67
C ASP A 30 -7.47 5.46 -16.21
N ALA A 31 -7.71 6.36 -15.29
CA ALA A 31 -7.57 6.08 -13.86
C ALA A 31 -8.80 6.47 -13.06
N GLU A 32 -9.13 5.64 -12.06
CA GLU A 32 -10.08 5.94 -11.00
C GLU A 32 -9.36 6.11 -9.66
N VAL A 33 -9.91 6.93 -8.79
CA VAL A 33 -9.41 7.12 -7.42
C VAL A 33 -10.50 6.68 -6.45
N LEU A 34 -10.18 5.67 -5.63
CA LEU A 34 -11.05 5.11 -4.61
C LEU A 34 -10.52 5.51 -3.23
N VAL A 35 -11.34 6.19 -2.44
CA VAL A 35 -11.04 6.52 -1.03
C VAL A 35 -11.82 5.58 -0.14
N VAL A 36 -11.11 4.75 0.63
CA VAL A 36 -11.74 3.72 1.47
C VAL A 36 -11.91 4.24 2.90
N LEU A 37 -13.12 4.62 3.22
CA LEU A 37 -13.53 5.26 4.47
C LEU A 37 -13.96 4.22 5.53
N PRO A 38 -13.96 4.57 6.83
CA PRO A 38 -14.56 3.75 7.87
C PRO A 38 -16.05 3.51 7.61
N GLY A 39 -16.58 2.40 8.16
CA GLY A 39 -18.00 2.06 8.02
C GLY A 39 -18.96 3.10 8.61
N TRP A 40 -18.48 3.92 9.54
CA TRP A 40 -19.23 5.00 10.19
C TRP A 40 -19.09 6.37 9.50
N ALA A 41 -18.34 6.47 8.39
CA ALA A 41 -18.19 7.74 7.66
C ALA A 41 -19.53 8.36 7.28
N SER A 42 -19.70 9.64 7.58
CA SER A 42 -20.95 10.37 7.36
C SER A 42 -21.31 10.52 5.88
N HIS A 43 -22.58 10.85 5.60
CA HIS A 43 -23.00 11.14 4.23
C HIS A 43 -22.25 12.35 3.67
N ALA A 44 -22.10 13.41 4.47
CA ALA A 44 -21.40 14.64 4.06
C ALA A 44 -19.93 14.37 3.71
N GLU A 45 -19.25 13.53 4.50
CA GLU A 45 -17.86 13.15 4.21
C GLU A 45 -17.75 12.39 2.87
N ARG A 46 -18.66 11.45 2.61
CA ARG A 46 -18.69 10.72 1.34
C ARG A 46 -19.02 11.62 0.15
N GLU A 47 -19.95 12.54 0.31
CA GLU A 47 -20.30 13.52 -0.71
C GLU A 47 -19.12 14.43 -1.04
N GLU A 48 -18.39 14.91 -0.02
CA GLU A 48 -17.21 15.72 -0.21
C GLU A 48 -16.11 14.97 -0.97
N ILE A 49 -15.88 13.68 -0.67
CA ILE A 49 -14.94 12.86 -1.44
C ILE A 49 -15.37 12.76 -2.90
N GLY A 50 -16.67 12.64 -3.17
CA GLY A 50 -17.22 12.69 -4.53
C GLY A 50 -16.93 14.02 -5.25
N VAL A 51 -17.12 15.13 -4.57
CA VAL A 51 -16.80 16.49 -5.10
C VAL A 51 -15.30 16.63 -5.41
N LEU A 52 -14.44 16.00 -4.60
CA LEU A 52 -12.99 15.96 -4.84
C LEU A 52 -12.58 15.00 -5.97
N GLY A 53 -13.54 14.41 -6.71
CA GLY A 53 -13.30 13.56 -7.87
C GLY A 53 -12.94 12.11 -7.55
N ALA A 54 -13.12 11.65 -6.31
CA ALA A 54 -12.85 10.29 -5.92
C ALA A 54 -14.13 9.52 -5.56
N THR A 55 -14.13 8.21 -5.69
CA THR A 55 -15.25 7.36 -5.31
C THR A 55 -15.08 6.90 -3.86
N PRO A 56 -16.02 7.25 -2.95
CA PRO A 56 -15.98 6.79 -1.57
C PRO A 56 -16.42 5.34 -1.47
N ILE A 57 -15.61 4.50 -0.84
CA ILE A 57 -15.89 3.10 -0.54
C ILE A 57 -15.92 2.91 0.98
N LEU A 58 -16.95 2.25 1.50
CA LEU A 58 -16.99 1.91 2.92
C LEU A 58 -16.28 0.57 3.16
N ARG A 59 -15.34 0.55 4.12
CA ARG A 59 -14.63 -0.68 4.48
C ARG A 59 -15.54 -1.69 5.17
N ARG A 60 -15.33 -2.96 4.89
CA ARG A 60 -16.07 -4.08 5.47
C ARG A 60 -15.14 -5.28 5.67
N PRO A 61 -15.41 -6.20 6.60
CA PRO A 61 -16.52 -6.21 7.56
C PRO A 61 -16.27 -5.30 8.78
N THR A 62 -15.03 -4.85 9.01
CA THR A 62 -14.65 -4.02 10.16
C THR A 62 -13.85 -2.79 9.74
N ASP A 63 -13.50 -1.91 10.69
CA ASP A 63 -12.73 -0.69 10.41
C ASP A 63 -11.20 -0.91 10.45
N SER A 64 -10.74 -2.13 10.24
CA SER A 64 -9.31 -2.43 10.20
C SER A 64 -8.65 -1.94 8.90
N PHE A 65 -7.33 -1.74 8.93
CA PHE A 65 -6.56 -1.34 7.75
C PHE A 65 -6.59 -2.44 6.66
N GLY A 66 -6.52 -3.72 7.07
CA GLY A 66 -6.65 -4.85 6.16
C GLY A 66 -8.01 -4.89 5.46
N ASP A 67 -9.11 -4.56 6.19
CA ASP A 67 -10.44 -4.48 5.58
C ASP A 67 -10.54 -3.29 4.61
N ALA A 68 -9.85 -2.19 4.89
CA ALA A 68 -9.80 -1.08 3.97
C ALA A 68 -9.16 -1.47 2.64
N LEU A 69 -8.01 -2.16 2.65
CA LEU A 69 -7.36 -2.62 1.42
C LEU A 69 -8.22 -3.65 0.68
N ARG A 70 -8.79 -4.64 1.39
CA ARG A 70 -9.69 -5.64 0.77
C ARG A 70 -10.91 -5.00 0.11
N SER A 71 -11.56 -4.06 0.80
CA SER A 71 -12.73 -3.34 0.26
C SER A 71 -12.36 -2.51 -0.96
N GLY A 72 -11.22 -1.82 -0.91
CA GLY A 72 -10.70 -1.07 -2.04
C GLY A 72 -10.39 -1.95 -3.24
N PHE A 73 -9.68 -3.06 -3.04
CA PHE A 73 -9.33 -4.00 -4.12
C PHE A 73 -10.57 -4.65 -4.75
N ALA A 74 -11.60 -4.95 -3.96
CA ALA A 74 -12.85 -5.50 -4.45
C ALA A 74 -13.69 -4.49 -5.26
N ALA A 75 -13.50 -3.19 -5.01
CA ALA A 75 -14.24 -2.12 -5.68
C ALA A 75 -13.57 -1.63 -6.98
N VAL A 76 -12.32 -2.02 -7.25
CA VAL A 76 -11.60 -1.62 -8.47
C VAL A 76 -12.30 -2.16 -9.72
N ARG A 77 -12.43 -1.32 -10.75
CA ARG A 77 -13.02 -1.69 -12.05
C ARG A 77 -12.34 -2.93 -12.64
N LEU A 78 -13.14 -3.80 -13.25
CA LEU A 78 -12.64 -5.02 -13.91
C LEU A 78 -11.70 -4.72 -15.08
N ALA A 79 -11.86 -3.57 -15.73
CA ALA A 79 -11.02 -3.12 -16.85
C ALA A 79 -9.65 -2.56 -16.41
N SER A 80 -9.41 -2.38 -15.11
CA SER A 80 -8.12 -1.88 -14.64
C SER A 80 -7.03 -2.95 -14.75
N ASP A 81 -5.87 -2.60 -15.29
CA ASP A 81 -4.70 -3.49 -15.36
C ASP A 81 -3.93 -3.50 -14.04
N TYR A 82 -3.84 -2.34 -13.38
CA TYR A 82 -3.01 -2.12 -12.19
C TYR A 82 -3.79 -1.47 -11.07
N ILE A 83 -3.35 -1.69 -9.85
CA ILE A 83 -3.83 -1.03 -8.63
C ILE A 83 -2.64 -0.37 -7.94
N ILE A 84 -2.74 0.94 -7.68
CA ILE A 84 -1.78 1.67 -6.85
C ILE A 84 -2.41 1.90 -5.49
N THR A 85 -1.75 1.48 -4.41
CA THR A 85 -2.13 1.85 -3.04
C THR A 85 -1.35 3.09 -2.60
N LEU A 86 -2.00 4.03 -1.91
CA LEU A 86 -1.41 5.28 -1.44
C LEU A 86 -2.02 5.66 -0.09
N ASP A 87 -1.20 6.04 0.87
CA ASP A 87 -1.68 6.52 2.17
C ASP A 87 -2.35 7.90 2.06
N ALA A 88 -3.42 8.11 2.84
CA ALA A 88 -4.23 9.34 2.79
C ALA A 88 -3.59 10.54 3.52
N ASP A 89 -2.51 10.34 4.27
CA ASP A 89 -1.93 11.33 5.19
C ASP A 89 -0.96 12.34 4.52
N GLY A 90 -0.81 12.27 3.20
CA GLY A 90 0.05 13.16 2.43
C GLY A 90 1.56 12.90 2.59
N SER A 91 1.96 11.84 3.28
CA SER A 91 3.37 11.51 3.50
C SER A 91 4.12 11.08 2.23
N HIS A 92 3.43 10.56 1.24
CA HIS A 92 3.99 10.16 -0.06
C HIS A 92 3.79 11.22 -1.15
N ASP A 93 4.71 11.30 -2.09
CA ASP A 93 4.57 12.20 -3.23
C ASP A 93 3.79 11.51 -4.38
N PRO A 94 2.60 12.01 -4.77
CA PRO A 94 1.85 11.45 -5.89
C PRO A 94 2.63 11.41 -7.21
N ARG A 95 3.61 12.27 -7.41
CA ARG A 95 4.44 12.30 -8.63
C ARG A 95 5.22 11.00 -8.85
N THR A 96 5.50 10.25 -7.79
CA THR A 96 6.13 8.93 -7.87
C THR A 96 5.30 7.93 -8.68
N MET A 97 3.97 8.13 -8.82
CA MET A 97 3.10 7.28 -9.66
C MET A 97 3.58 7.20 -11.11
N SER A 98 4.13 8.28 -11.68
CA SER A 98 4.64 8.28 -13.05
C SER A 98 5.75 7.25 -13.22
N SER A 99 6.73 7.23 -12.31
CA SER A 99 7.82 6.25 -12.31
C SER A 99 7.32 4.82 -12.03
N MET A 100 6.31 4.67 -11.16
CA MET A 100 5.71 3.36 -10.86
C MET A 100 5.01 2.78 -12.09
N ILE A 101 4.23 3.58 -12.80
CA ILE A 101 3.50 3.17 -14.00
C ILE A 101 4.50 2.81 -15.12
N ALA A 102 5.55 3.62 -15.31
CA ALA A 102 6.60 3.32 -16.28
C ALA A 102 7.33 2.00 -15.99
N ALA A 103 7.51 1.64 -14.72
CA ALA A 103 8.15 0.40 -14.30
C ALA A 103 7.20 -0.82 -14.28
N ALA A 104 5.89 -0.62 -14.34
CA ALA A 104 4.88 -1.68 -14.18
C ALA A 104 5.03 -2.86 -15.16
N PRO A 105 5.40 -2.68 -16.46
CA PRO A 105 5.60 -3.80 -17.37
C PRO A 105 6.76 -4.74 -16.98
N LEU A 106 7.70 -4.25 -16.18
CA LEU A 106 8.94 -4.96 -15.81
C LEU A 106 8.81 -5.77 -14.51
N ALA A 107 7.69 -5.64 -13.80
CA ALA A 107 7.54 -6.19 -12.45
C ALA A 107 6.15 -6.79 -12.20
N ASP A 108 6.06 -7.64 -11.17
CA ASP A 108 4.79 -8.08 -10.60
C ASP A 108 4.32 -7.07 -9.54
N VAL A 109 5.28 -6.42 -8.85
CA VAL A 109 5.02 -5.34 -7.90
C VAL A 109 6.06 -4.24 -8.08
N VAL A 110 5.61 -2.98 -8.17
CA VAL A 110 6.48 -1.81 -8.08
C VAL A 110 6.31 -1.15 -6.72
N VAL A 111 7.41 -0.87 -6.04
CA VAL A 111 7.44 -0.31 -4.69
C VAL A 111 8.03 1.10 -4.74
N ALA A 112 7.30 2.08 -4.22
CA ALA A 112 7.82 3.43 -3.98
C ALA A 112 8.68 3.39 -2.71
N SER A 113 10.01 3.35 -2.89
CA SER A 113 10.96 2.99 -1.85
C SER A 113 11.73 4.19 -1.31
N ARG A 114 11.78 4.29 0.01
CA ARG A 114 12.59 5.28 0.75
C ARG A 114 14.08 4.92 0.77
N TYR A 115 14.44 3.69 0.40
CA TYR A 115 15.76 3.09 0.70
C TYR A 115 16.57 2.70 -0.54
N VAL A 116 16.11 3.05 -1.72
CA VAL A 116 16.90 2.98 -2.97
C VAL A 116 17.60 4.31 -3.25
N ALA A 117 18.52 4.32 -4.21
CA ALA A 117 19.17 5.56 -4.64
C ALA A 117 18.13 6.59 -5.11
N GLY A 118 18.19 7.81 -4.58
CA GLY A 118 17.20 8.88 -4.82
C GLY A 118 15.97 8.84 -3.88
N GLY A 119 15.77 7.78 -3.13
CA GLY A 119 14.73 7.71 -2.10
C GLY A 119 15.18 8.35 -0.78
N SER A 120 14.23 8.88 0.00
CA SER A 120 14.51 9.54 1.26
C SER A 120 13.32 9.50 2.22
N THR A 121 13.55 9.90 3.48
CA THR A 121 12.51 9.99 4.50
C THR A 121 12.88 11.04 5.55
N ASP A 122 11.89 11.80 5.99
CA ASP A 122 12.00 12.81 7.06
C ASP A 122 11.99 12.16 8.46
N ASN A 123 11.73 10.85 8.56
CA ASN A 123 11.78 10.14 9.84
C ASN A 123 13.11 10.27 10.52
N SER A 124 13.10 10.33 11.86
CA SER A 124 14.31 10.34 12.69
C SER A 124 15.25 9.17 12.36
N LEU A 125 16.56 9.36 12.62
CA LEU A 125 17.55 8.32 12.36
C LEU A 125 17.20 6.98 13.03
N VAL A 126 16.67 7.02 14.25
CA VAL A 126 16.26 5.82 15.00
C VAL A 126 15.14 5.08 14.28
N LEU A 127 14.07 5.77 13.89
CA LEU A 127 12.95 5.17 13.15
C LEU A 127 13.40 4.64 11.79
N ARG A 128 14.32 5.33 11.13
CA ARG A 128 14.88 4.91 9.85
C ARG A 128 15.70 3.63 9.98
N LEU A 129 16.55 3.51 11.01
CA LEU A 129 17.31 2.29 11.27
C LEU A 129 16.42 1.13 11.66
N MET A 130 15.41 1.34 12.52
CA MET A 130 14.42 0.33 12.88
C MET A 130 13.66 -0.17 11.65
N SER A 131 13.19 0.74 10.80
CA SER A 131 12.48 0.38 9.58
C SER A 131 13.37 -0.39 8.61
N LYS A 132 14.61 0.01 8.39
CA LYS A 132 15.57 -0.73 7.54
C LYS A 132 15.85 -2.13 8.08
N SER A 133 16.06 -2.28 9.39
CA SER A 133 16.28 -3.58 10.03
C SER A 133 15.06 -4.48 9.88
N LEU A 134 13.86 -3.95 10.10
CA LEU A 134 12.60 -4.67 9.91
C LEU A 134 12.43 -5.14 8.46
N ASN A 135 12.63 -4.26 7.49
CA ASN A 135 12.56 -4.59 6.08
C ASN A 135 13.58 -5.66 5.67
N ALA A 136 14.82 -5.58 6.20
CA ALA A 136 15.85 -6.59 5.94
C ALA A 136 15.48 -7.97 6.49
N VAL A 137 14.89 -8.02 7.70
CA VAL A 137 14.39 -9.26 8.31
C VAL A 137 13.24 -9.85 7.47
N TYR A 138 12.26 -9.03 7.09
CA TYR A 138 11.15 -9.47 6.23
C TYR A 138 11.66 -9.97 4.87
N GLY A 139 12.52 -9.21 4.20
CA GLY A 139 13.10 -9.59 2.92
C GLY A 139 13.79 -10.95 2.98
N ARG A 140 14.62 -11.15 4.03
CA ARG A 140 15.34 -12.41 4.23
C ARG A 140 14.41 -13.58 4.57
N VAL A 141 13.45 -13.39 5.48
CA VAL A 141 12.55 -14.46 5.93
C VAL A 141 11.54 -14.85 4.86
N LEU A 142 10.98 -13.88 4.14
CA LEU A 142 10.04 -14.11 3.05
C LEU A 142 10.73 -14.40 1.72
N GLY A 143 12.07 -14.22 1.66
CA GLY A 143 12.86 -14.40 0.47
C GLY A 143 12.51 -13.39 -0.63
N ILE A 144 12.10 -12.18 -0.29
CA ILE A 144 11.72 -11.09 -1.20
C ILE A 144 12.88 -10.11 -1.31
N SER A 145 13.40 -9.91 -2.53
CA SER A 145 14.42 -8.89 -2.78
C SER A 145 13.76 -7.53 -2.91
N CYS A 146 13.59 -6.84 -1.75
CA CYS A 146 13.02 -5.51 -1.66
C CYS A 146 13.56 -4.81 -0.41
N ARG A 147 13.95 -3.54 -0.54
CA ARG A 147 14.51 -2.74 0.56
C ARG A 147 13.43 -2.06 1.41
N ASP A 148 12.23 -1.90 0.85
CA ASP A 148 11.10 -1.21 1.51
C ASP A 148 9.79 -1.99 1.40
N ILE A 149 9.76 -3.19 2.01
CA ILE A 149 8.58 -4.06 2.01
C ILE A 149 7.42 -3.42 2.78
N SER A 150 7.71 -2.64 3.81
CA SER A 150 6.72 -2.12 4.76
C SER A 150 5.96 -0.88 4.29
N THR A 151 6.36 -0.23 3.21
CA THR A 151 5.58 0.88 2.64
C THR A 151 4.27 0.37 2.04
N ASN A 152 3.19 1.14 2.20
CA ASN A 152 1.93 0.82 1.50
C ASN A 152 1.90 1.42 0.08
N TYR A 153 2.80 2.34 -0.27
CA TYR A 153 2.84 2.94 -1.60
C TYR A 153 3.42 1.97 -2.61
N LYS A 154 2.54 1.19 -3.23
CA LYS A 154 2.88 0.13 -4.18
C LYS A 154 1.93 0.09 -5.37
N LEU A 155 2.44 -0.40 -6.50
CA LEU A 155 1.66 -0.76 -7.67
C LEU A 155 1.66 -2.28 -7.83
N TYR A 156 0.48 -2.84 -8.07
CA TYR A 156 0.25 -4.26 -8.25
C TYR A 156 -0.52 -4.52 -9.55
N ARG A 157 -0.36 -5.69 -10.14
CA ARG A 157 -1.28 -6.18 -11.17
C ARG A 157 -2.62 -6.51 -10.50
N ARG A 158 -3.73 -5.96 -11.02
CA ARG A 158 -5.06 -6.20 -10.45
C ARG A 158 -5.40 -7.69 -10.39
N GLU A 159 -5.17 -8.41 -11.49
CA GLU A 159 -5.48 -9.84 -11.56
C GLU A 159 -4.75 -10.68 -10.51
N ASP A 160 -3.53 -10.33 -10.16
CA ASP A 160 -2.76 -11.05 -9.15
C ASP A 160 -3.30 -10.80 -7.74
N LEU A 161 -3.67 -9.56 -7.42
CA LEU A 161 -4.32 -9.23 -6.15
C LEU A 161 -5.66 -9.95 -5.97
N GLN A 162 -6.42 -10.13 -7.04
CA GLN A 162 -7.71 -10.83 -6.98
C GLN A 162 -7.58 -12.36 -6.80
N ARG A 163 -6.42 -12.91 -7.14
CA ARG A 163 -6.13 -14.35 -6.95
C ARG A 163 -5.67 -14.71 -5.55
N VAL A 164 -5.26 -13.73 -4.75
CA VAL A 164 -4.73 -13.97 -3.41
C VAL A 164 -5.74 -13.68 -2.32
N SER A 165 -5.78 -14.52 -1.30
CA SER A 165 -6.64 -14.34 -0.13
C SER A 165 -5.86 -13.68 1.00
N LEU A 166 -6.28 -12.49 1.42
CA LEU A 166 -5.67 -11.71 2.49
C LEU A 166 -6.43 -11.90 3.80
N ARG A 167 -5.71 -12.11 4.91
CA ARG A 167 -6.26 -12.44 6.23
C ARG A 167 -5.83 -11.47 7.33
N CYS A 168 -4.69 -10.79 7.14
CA CYS A 168 -4.21 -9.83 8.12
C CYS A 168 -5.18 -8.64 8.24
N ARG A 169 -5.31 -8.11 9.45
CA ARG A 169 -6.27 -7.03 9.76
C ARG A 169 -5.58 -5.68 9.90
N ASP A 170 -4.37 -5.68 10.39
CA ASP A 170 -3.62 -4.47 10.68
C ASP A 170 -2.64 -4.12 9.53
N PHE A 171 -1.63 -3.32 9.80
CA PHE A 171 -0.66 -2.88 8.79
C PHE A 171 0.17 -4.03 8.21
N ASP A 172 0.24 -5.16 8.90
CA ASP A 172 0.89 -6.40 8.46
C ASP A 172 0.27 -7.02 7.19
N VAL A 173 -0.90 -6.55 6.76
CA VAL A 173 -1.49 -6.91 5.47
C VAL A 173 -0.60 -6.50 4.29
N VAL A 174 0.21 -5.45 4.44
CA VAL A 174 1.11 -4.97 3.38
C VAL A 174 2.19 -6.01 3.07
N GLU A 175 2.75 -6.63 4.09
CA GLU A 175 3.72 -7.71 3.97
C GLU A 175 3.04 -9.02 3.55
N GLU A 176 1.81 -9.28 4.02
CA GLU A 176 1.03 -10.43 3.57
C GLU A 176 0.79 -10.40 2.06
N ILE A 177 0.43 -9.24 1.50
CA ILE A 177 0.24 -9.08 0.06
C ILE A 177 1.50 -9.52 -0.69
N MET A 178 2.66 -8.96 -0.32
CA MET A 178 3.94 -9.27 -0.97
C MET A 178 4.26 -10.77 -0.89
N PHE A 179 4.02 -11.37 0.28
CA PHE A 179 4.24 -12.80 0.49
C PHE A 179 3.29 -13.66 -0.36
N ARG A 180 1.99 -13.34 -0.40
CA ARG A 180 0.99 -14.10 -1.17
C ARG A 180 1.25 -13.99 -2.67
N LEU A 181 1.58 -12.81 -3.17
CA LEU A 181 1.93 -12.63 -4.58
C LEU A 181 3.18 -13.43 -4.95
N LYS A 182 4.21 -13.42 -4.09
CA LYS A 182 5.39 -14.25 -4.30
C LYS A 182 5.05 -15.75 -4.32
N GLN A 183 4.19 -16.22 -3.42
CA GLN A 183 3.75 -17.62 -3.43
C GLN A 183 3.00 -17.98 -4.73
N ALA A 184 2.15 -17.09 -5.22
CA ALA A 184 1.38 -17.32 -6.44
C ALA A 184 2.26 -17.31 -7.71
N ARG A 185 3.27 -16.43 -7.77
CA ARG A 185 4.17 -16.27 -8.92
C ARG A 185 5.37 -17.21 -8.90
N GLY A 186 5.73 -17.72 -7.72
CA GLY A 186 6.88 -18.62 -7.56
C GLY A 186 8.24 -17.94 -7.79
N PRO A 187 9.23 -18.70 -8.34
CA PRO A 187 10.60 -18.18 -8.52
C PRO A 187 10.72 -16.98 -9.46
N GLY A 188 9.74 -16.76 -10.35
CA GLY A 188 9.70 -15.66 -11.30
C GLY A 188 9.22 -14.34 -10.70
N PHE A 189 8.85 -14.28 -9.40
CA PHE A 189 8.34 -13.07 -8.75
C PHE A 189 9.36 -11.94 -8.78
N ARG A 190 8.99 -10.83 -9.43
CA ARG A 190 9.84 -9.66 -9.62
C ARG A 190 9.28 -8.42 -8.93
N VAL A 191 10.13 -7.79 -8.11
CA VAL A 191 9.86 -6.50 -7.48
C VAL A 191 10.82 -5.47 -8.06
N VAL A 192 10.27 -4.35 -8.52
CA VAL A 192 11.04 -3.17 -8.91
C VAL A 192 10.80 -2.08 -7.87
N GLU A 193 11.87 -1.40 -7.45
CA GLU A 193 11.76 -0.29 -6.51
C GLU A 193 12.08 1.02 -7.24
N VAL A 194 11.20 2.02 -7.11
CA VAL A 194 11.41 3.39 -7.60
C VAL A 194 11.61 4.32 -6.40
N PRO A 195 12.44 5.37 -6.53
CA PRO A 195 12.67 6.27 -5.40
C PRO A 195 11.41 7.06 -5.03
N ASP A 196 11.17 7.18 -3.72
CA ASP A 196 10.11 8.01 -3.15
C ASP A 196 10.67 8.84 -1.98
N HIS A 197 10.06 10.00 -1.76
CA HIS A 197 10.36 10.86 -0.62
C HIS A 197 9.20 10.80 0.37
N PHE A 198 9.40 10.07 1.47
CA PHE A 198 8.44 9.97 2.55
C PHE A 198 8.59 11.16 3.50
N ARG A 199 7.59 12.02 3.52
CA ARG A 199 7.53 13.22 4.36
C ARG A 199 6.88 12.94 5.71
N GLU A 200 7.09 13.82 6.65
CA GLU A 200 6.23 13.87 7.83
C GLU A 200 4.78 14.15 7.41
N ARG A 201 3.83 13.60 8.19
CA ARG A 201 2.40 13.83 7.95
C ARG A 201 2.09 15.32 7.95
N VAL A 202 1.27 15.75 7.01
CA VAL A 202 0.86 17.15 6.91
C VAL A 202 -0.05 17.53 8.09
N HIS A 203 -1.00 16.67 8.43
CA HIS A 203 -1.92 16.87 9.55
C HIS A 203 -2.13 15.58 10.34
N GLY A 204 -2.41 15.72 11.66
CA GLY A 204 -2.70 14.60 12.55
C GLY A 204 -1.51 14.04 13.33
N VAL A 205 -1.78 13.13 14.26
CA VAL A 205 -0.77 12.46 15.09
C VAL A 205 -0.63 11.00 14.68
N THR A 206 0.59 10.49 14.72
CA THR A 206 0.86 9.08 14.47
C THR A 206 0.12 8.22 15.49
N LYS A 207 -0.89 7.47 15.04
CA LYS A 207 -1.67 6.54 15.87
C LYS A 207 -0.89 5.24 16.20
N ARG A 208 0.34 5.09 15.70
CA ARG A 208 1.18 3.91 15.89
C ARG A 208 1.85 3.92 17.26
N ARG A 209 1.48 2.97 18.12
CA ARG A 209 2.22 2.67 19.36
C ARG A 209 3.38 1.73 18.99
N LEU A 210 4.63 2.15 19.20
CA LEU A 210 5.83 1.42 18.75
C LEU A 210 5.91 -0.03 19.30
N GLY A 211 5.62 -0.26 20.56
CA GLY A 211 5.71 -1.59 21.17
C GLY A 211 4.73 -2.61 20.56
N PRO A 212 3.41 -2.35 20.57
CA PRO A 212 2.42 -3.21 19.90
C PRO A 212 2.68 -3.37 18.40
N PHE A 213 3.18 -2.33 17.75
CA PHE A 213 3.54 -2.35 16.34
C PHE A 213 4.64 -3.38 16.05
N VAL A 214 5.78 -3.30 16.74
CA VAL A 214 6.89 -4.27 16.58
C VAL A 214 6.42 -5.70 16.90
N MET A 215 5.62 -5.88 17.95
CA MET A 215 5.11 -7.20 18.32
C MET A 215 4.19 -7.79 17.25
N SER A 216 3.28 -7.00 16.67
CA SER A 216 2.41 -7.47 15.59
C SER A 216 3.21 -7.92 14.37
N TYR A 217 4.27 -7.21 14.03
CA TYR A 217 5.16 -7.57 12.93
C TYR A 217 5.91 -8.89 13.17
N VAL A 218 6.43 -9.11 14.36
CA VAL A 218 7.10 -10.39 14.73
C VAL A 218 6.10 -11.55 14.66
N VAL A 219 4.92 -11.37 15.24
CA VAL A 219 3.86 -12.39 15.22
C VAL A 219 3.45 -12.71 13.79
N THR A 220 3.27 -11.70 12.94
CA THR A 220 2.91 -11.89 11.54
C THR A 220 4.02 -12.59 10.76
N LEU A 221 5.28 -12.22 10.97
CA LEU A 221 6.41 -12.89 10.34
C LEU A 221 6.46 -14.38 10.67
N LEU A 222 6.28 -14.73 11.95
CA LEU A 222 6.24 -16.13 12.40
C LEU A 222 5.03 -16.87 11.80
N ARG A 223 3.86 -16.24 11.77
CA ARG A 223 2.62 -16.78 11.20
C ARG A 223 2.76 -17.02 9.70
N LEU A 224 3.28 -16.05 8.93
CA LEU A 224 3.51 -16.20 7.50
C LEU A 224 4.51 -17.31 7.21
N ARG A 225 5.60 -17.38 7.99
CA ARG A 225 6.59 -18.45 7.86
C ARG A 225 6.03 -19.83 8.19
N TRP A 226 5.18 -19.94 9.21
CA TRP A 226 4.54 -21.20 9.58
C TRP A 226 3.53 -21.67 8.51
N GLN A 227 2.74 -20.76 7.96
CA GLN A 227 1.84 -21.03 6.84
C GLN A 227 2.62 -21.49 5.59
N PHE A 228 3.81 -20.93 5.35
CA PHE A 228 4.70 -21.35 4.27
C PHE A 228 5.13 -22.82 4.39
N ARG A 229 5.38 -23.32 5.60
CA ARG A 229 5.75 -24.71 5.83
C ARG A 229 4.62 -25.71 5.61
N ARG A 230 3.37 -25.27 5.69
CA ARG A 230 2.19 -26.14 5.58
C ARG A 230 1.52 -26.19 4.21
N GLN A 231 1.89 -25.32 3.30
CA GLN A 231 1.41 -25.32 1.93
C GLN A 231 2.63 -25.31 1.00
N PRO A 232 3.19 -26.48 0.61
CA PRO A 232 4.18 -26.53 -0.46
C PRO A 232 3.55 -25.96 -1.75
N PRO A 233 4.36 -25.39 -2.67
CA PRO A 233 3.87 -24.88 -3.93
C PRO A 233 3.07 -26.01 -4.62
N ARG A 234 1.85 -25.68 -5.02
CA ARG A 234 1.11 -26.55 -5.94
C ARG A 234 1.88 -26.51 -7.25
N GLY A 235 2.51 -27.66 -7.59
CA GLY A 235 3.16 -27.89 -8.86
C GLY A 235 2.19 -27.75 -10.04
#